data_02d1c9cc1b38cfab7f4bc5da35507d9b
#
_entry.id   02d1c9cc1b38cfab7f4bc5da35507d9b
#
_cell.length_a   1.000
_cell.length_b   1.000
_cell.length_c   1.000
_cell.angle_alpha   90.00
_cell.angle_beta   90.00
_cell.angle_gamma   90.00
#
_symmetry.space_group_name_H-M   'P 1'
#
loop_
_entity.id
_entity.type
_entity.pdbx_description
1 polymer ?
#
loop_
_entity_poly.entity_id
_entity_poly.type
_entity_poly.pdbx_seq_one_letter_code
_entity_poly.pdbx_strand_id
1 'polypeptide(L)'
;ACTASPPASELLTAGPSPSATSAPSPTTVPTMDPGSVADPGPCEGAVPAYPLADQTEVEQLGGASLAVPVDRGPMPHAAGEAILDDQGVTVAYRVAPNDVISTIGARFCVGEQWLHWVNYVRRDGDALYAGDVLNLDAHTILSVGDQNGVVHDNALPEGFVIPPQR
;
A
#
# COMPACT_ATOMS: atom_id res chain seq x y z
N ALA A 1 48.77 55.61 -8.22
CA ALA A 1 49.56 55.44 -7.03
C ALA A 1 48.63 55.37 -5.80
N CYS A 2 48.25 54.18 -5.32
CA CYS A 2 47.63 53.93 -3.99
C CYS A 2 48.22 52.65 -3.46
N THR A 3 49.08 52.81 -2.52
CA THR A 3 49.68 51.76 -1.69
C THR A 3 48.66 51.36 -0.63
N ALA A 4 48.33 50.10 -0.55
CA ALA A 4 47.58 49.53 0.54
C ALA A 4 48.47 48.53 1.29
N SER A 5 48.65 48.78 2.58
CA SER A 5 49.34 47.88 3.54
C SER A 5 48.48 46.69 3.94
N PRO A 6 49.07 45.53 4.24
CA PRO A 6 48.33 44.38 4.77
C PRO A 6 48.09 44.52 6.27
N PRO A 7 46.96 43.99 6.79
CA PRO A 7 46.70 43.90 8.22
C PRO A 7 47.38 42.70 8.88
N ALA A 8 47.70 42.87 10.17
CA ALA A 8 48.42 41.97 11.03
C ALA A 8 47.72 40.64 11.28
N SER A 9 48.53 39.59 11.43
CA SER A 9 48.14 38.25 11.88
C SER A 9 47.63 38.28 13.35
N GLU A 10 46.37 37.90 13.56
CA GLU A 10 45.88 37.59 14.89
C GLU A 10 46.19 36.14 15.28
N LEU A 11 46.74 36.02 16.47
CA LEU A 11 47.13 34.78 17.12
C LEU A 11 45.87 34.04 17.52
N LEU A 12 45.53 32.91 16.89
CA LEU A 12 44.44 32.03 17.31
C LEU A 12 44.83 31.25 18.53
N THR A 13 44.18 31.59 19.64
CA THR A 13 44.24 30.86 20.93
C THR A 13 43.52 29.51 20.77
N ALA A 14 44.22 28.42 21.05
CA ALA A 14 43.65 27.08 21.06
C ALA A 14 42.63 26.95 22.19
N GLY A 15 41.36 26.75 21.82
CA GLY A 15 40.29 26.38 22.73
C GLY A 15 40.32 24.89 23.11
N PRO A 16 39.75 24.52 24.27
CA PRO A 16 39.81 23.15 24.78
C PRO A 16 39.04 22.18 23.86
N SER A 17 39.66 21.03 23.62
CA SER A 17 39.12 19.90 22.86
C SER A 17 37.81 19.40 23.47
N PRO A 18 36.72 19.20 22.73
CA PRO A 18 35.53 18.60 23.27
C PRO A 18 35.76 17.12 23.58
N SER A 19 35.43 16.73 24.80
CA SER A 19 35.41 15.33 25.24
C SER A 19 34.53 14.48 24.30
N ALA A 20 35.10 13.39 23.82
CA ALA A 20 34.39 12.41 23.05
C ALA A 20 33.21 11.82 23.86
N THR A 21 31.99 12.19 23.51
CA THR A 21 30.78 11.53 23.98
C THR A 21 30.73 10.15 23.31
N SER A 22 30.74 9.11 24.14
CA SER A 22 30.60 7.72 23.70
C SER A 22 29.32 7.57 22.87
N ALA A 23 29.46 7.15 21.60
CA ALA A 23 28.33 6.76 20.77
C ALA A 23 27.59 5.59 21.42
N PRO A 24 26.23 5.59 21.39
CA PRO A 24 25.47 4.43 21.83
C PRO A 24 25.79 3.24 20.91
N SER A 25 26.03 2.08 21.53
CA SER A 25 26.20 0.82 20.79
C SER A 25 25.04 0.57 19.85
N PRO A 26 25.28 0.10 18.63
CA PRO A 26 24.19 -0.25 17.74
C PRO A 26 23.35 -1.35 18.39
N THR A 27 22.09 -1.03 18.68
CA THR A 27 21.08 -2.01 19.04
C THR A 27 20.98 -2.99 17.85
N THR A 28 21.33 -4.24 18.08
CA THR A 28 21.13 -5.32 17.10
C THR A 28 19.66 -5.39 16.79
N VAL A 29 19.29 -4.85 15.62
CA VAL A 29 17.99 -5.12 15.01
C VAL A 29 17.97 -6.63 14.76
N PRO A 30 16.95 -7.39 15.24
CA PRO A 30 16.87 -8.80 14.90
C PRO A 30 16.81 -8.92 13.38
N THR A 31 17.84 -9.53 12.81
CA THR A 31 17.82 -9.94 11.40
C THR A 31 16.71 -10.97 11.31
N MET A 32 15.55 -10.55 10.76
CA MET A 32 14.53 -11.50 10.35
C MET A 32 15.18 -12.36 9.25
N ASP A 33 15.34 -13.63 9.56
CA ASP A 33 15.76 -14.66 8.60
C ASP A 33 14.78 -14.61 7.41
N PRO A 34 15.21 -14.37 6.17
CA PRO A 34 14.32 -14.41 5.01
C PRO A 34 13.86 -15.84 4.68
N GLY A 35 14.14 -16.80 5.55
CA GLY A 35 13.81 -18.19 5.42
C GLY A 35 12.44 -18.51 5.98
N SER A 36 11.52 -18.85 5.09
CA SER A 36 10.24 -19.50 5.35
C SER A 36 9.09 -18.56 5.78
N VAL A 37 8.71 -17.65 4.89
CA VAL A 37 7.28 -17.31 4.83
C VAL A 37 6.60 -18.59 4.33
N ALA A 38 5.90 -19.28 5.23
CA ALA A 38 5.11 -20.45 4.85
C ALA A 38 4.17 -20.03 3.72
N ASP A 39 4.09 -20.83 2.67
CA ASP A 39 3.11 -20.61 1.61
C ASP A 39 1.72 -20.57 2.30
N PRO A 40 1.01 -19.43 2.20
CA PRO A 40 -0.28 -19.28 2.91
C PRO A 40 -1.37 -20.21 2.38
N GLY A 41 -1.04 -21.11 1.45
CA GLY A 41 -1.98 -22.04 0.84
C GLY A 41 -2.81 -21.41 -0.30
N PRO A 42 -3.74 -22.16 -0.89
CA PRO A 42 -4.62 -21.65 -1.94
C PRO A 42 -5.62 -20.62 -1.40
N CYS A 43 -6.12 -19.77 -2.30
CA CYS A 43 -7.21 -18.83 -2.01
C CYS A 43 -8.56 -19.57 -1.93
N GLU A 44 -8.83 -20.23 -0.82
CA GLU A 44 -10.12 -20.90 -0.62
C GLU A 44 -11.23 -19.86 -0.42
N GLY A 45 -12.33 -20.01 -1.16
CA GLY A 45 -13.48 -19.10 -1.09
C GLY A 45 -13.29 -17.78 -1.85
N ALA A 46 -12.20 -17.61 -2.59
CA ALA A 46 -12.02 -16.42 -3.42
C ALA A 46 -13.12 -16.32 -4.48
N VAL A 47 -13.74 -15.16 -4.56
CA VAL A 47 -14.71 -14.85 -5.61
C VAL A 47 -13.97 -14.53 -6.89
N PRO A 48 -14.23 -15.23 -8.01
CA PRO A 48 -13.60 -14.87 -9.27
C PRO A 48 -14.03 -13.49 -9.73
N ALA A 49 -13.13 -12.77 -10.41
CA ALA A 49 -13.42 -11.43 -10.91
C ALA A 49 -14.59 -11.41 -11.91
N TYR A 50 -14.81 -12.50 -12.62
CA TYR A 50 -15.95 -12.69 -13.50
C TYR A 50 -16.86 -13.78 -12.94
N PRO A 51 -18.19 -13.55 -12.89
CA PRO A 51 -19.11 -14.59 -12.45
C PRO A 51 -19.03 -15.79 -13.39
N LEU A 52 -18.85 -16.96 -12.81
CA LEU A 52 -19.03 -18.20 -13.53
C LEU A 52 -20.54 -18.41 -13.80
N ALA A 53 -20.89 -19.13 -14.84
CA ALA A 53 -22.27 -19.29 -15.28
C ALA A 53 -23.22 -19.88 -14.23
N ASP A 54 -22.68 -20.52 -13.22
CA ASP A 54 -23.39 -21.12 -12.09
C ASP A 54 -23.38 -20.27 -10.80
N GLN A 55 -22.68 -19.12 -10.81
CA GLN A 55 -22.56 -18.21 -9.66
C GLN A 55 -23.49 -17.01 -9.80
N THR A 56 -24.78 -17.23 -9.68
CA THR A 56 -25.80 -16.17 -9.81
C THR A 56 -26.01 -15.35 -8.53
N GLU A 57 -25.41 -15.76 -7.42
CA GLU A 57 -25.61 -15.12 -6.11
C GLU A 57 -24.49 -14.12 -5.73
N VAL A 58 -23.47 -13.97 -6.57
CA VAL A 58 -22.39 -13.04 -6.29
C VAL A 58 -22.78 -11.63 -6.75
N GLU A 59 -22.68 -10.68 -5.85
CA GLU A 59 -22.93 -9.27 -6.15
C GLU A 59 -22.02 -8.79 -7.27
N GLN A 60 -22.56 -8.01 -8.20
CA GLN A 60 -21.85 -7.54 -9.39
C GLN A 60 -22.06 -6.05 -9.59
N LEU A 61 -21.02 -5.38 -10.10
CA LEU A 61 -21.08 -4.03 -10.60
C LEU A 61 -20.35 -3.96 -11.95
N GLY A 62 -21.04 -3.48 -12.99
CA GLY A 62 -20.46 -3.40 -14.33
C GLY A 62 -20.06 -4.74 -14.95
N GLY A 63 -20.65 -5.85 -14.49
CA GLY A 63 -20.30 -7.21 -14.90
C GLY A 63 -19.11 -7.82 -14.19
N ALA A 64 -18.50 -7.08 -13.25
CA ALA A 64 -17.47 -7.58 -12.35
C ALA A 64 -18.07 -8.08 -11.04
N SER A 65 -17.57 -9.18 -10.52
CA SER A 65 -17.96 -9.68 -9.20
C SER A 65 -17.33 -8.81 -8.11
N LEU A 66 -18.11 -8.39 -7.13
CA LEU A 66 -17.59 -7.70 -5.94
C LEU A 66 -17.06 -8.75 -4.96
N ALA A 67 -15.72 -8.84 -4.87
CA ALA A 67 -15.05 -9.77 -3.98
C ALA A 67 -14.89 -9.18 -2.58
N VAL A 68 -14.94 -10.03 -1.56
CA VAL A 68 -14.49 -9.69 -0.21
C VAL A 68 -13.04 -10.15 -0.07
N PRO A 69 -12.08 -9.25 0.10
CA PRO A 69 -10.67 -9.63 0.24
C PRO A 69 -10.42 -10.46 1.49
N VAL A 70 -9.60 -11.50 1.36
CA VAL A 70 -9.15 -12.34 2.48
C VAL A 70 -7.66 -12.15 2.67
N ASP A 71 -7.25 -11.47 3.74
CA ASP A 71 -5.81 -11.24 4.01
C ASP A 71 -5.13 -12.54 4.46
N ARG A 72 -4.22 -13.04 3.65
CA ARG A 72 -3.40 -14.22 3.93
C ARG A 72 -2.11 -13.89 4.69
N GLY A 73 -1.96 -12.63 5.09
CA GLY A 73 -0.78 -12.12 5.78
C GLY A 73 0.32 -11.62 4.83
N PRO A 74 1.31 -10.90 5.38
CA PRO A 74 2.42 -10.37 4.61
C PRO A 74 3.19 -11.46 3.86
N MET A 75 3.55 -11.16 2.61
CA MET A 75 4.36 -12.06 1.77
C MET A 75 5.39 -11.25 0.96
N PRO A 76 6.42 -11.89 0.37
CA PRO A 76 7.37 -11.21 -0.50
C PRO A 76 6.64 -10.39 -1.58
N HIS A 77 6.99 -9.13 -1.77
CA HIS A 77 6.36 -8.18 -2.70
C HIS A 77 4.89 -7.83 -2.41
N ALA A 78 4.41 -8.14 -1.21
CA ALA A 78 3.15 -7.67 -0.63
C ALA A 78 3.29 -7.58 0.89
N ALA A 79 4.30 -6.84 1.37
CA ALA A 79 4.67 -6.72 2.77
C ALA A 79 4.03 -5.50 3.46
N GLY A 80 3.23 -4.73 2.75
CA GLY A 80 2.56 -3.54 3.27
C GLY A 80 1.50 -3.85 4.32
N GLU A 81 0.84 -2.80 4.78
CA GLU A 81 -0.13 -2.82 5.88
C GLU A 81 -1.56 -3.01 5.36
N ALA A 82 -2.25 -4.03 5.87
CA ALA A 82 -3.70 -4.15 5.69
C ALA A 82 -4.41 -3.21 6.67
N ILE A 83 -5.37 -2.44 6.17
CA ILE A 83 -6.20 -1.53 6.94
C ILE A 83 -7.57 -2.17 7.10
N LEU A 84 -7.99 -2.33 8.35
CA LEU A 84 -9.24 -2.98 8.71
C LEU A 84 -10.29 -1.94 9.11
N ASP A 85 -11.56 -2.28 8.92
CA ASP A 85 -12.68 -1.54 9.50
C ASP A 85 -12.92 -1.94 10.97
N ASP A 86 -13.98 -1.38 11.57
CA ASP A 86 -14.37 -1.66 12.97
C ASP A 86 -14.83 -3.10 13.18
N GLN A 87 -15.12 -3.86 12.12
CA GLN A 87 -15.55 -5.26 12.15
C GLN A 87 -14.36 -6.22 11.93
N GLY A 88 -13.18 -5.69 11.65
CA GLY A 88 -11.97 -6.45 11.36
C GLY A 88 -11.89 -6.93 9.91
N VAL A 89 -12.69 -6.37 9.01
CA VAL A 89 -12.65 -6.68 7.58
C VAL A 89 -11.61 -5.77 6.92
N THR A 90 -10.82 -6.33 6.00
CA THR A 90 -9.84 -5.56 5.25
C THR A 90 -10.55 -4.66 4.23
N VAL A 91 -10.37 -3.34 4.37
CA VAL A 91 -10.99 -2.33 3.49
C VAL A 91 -9.97 -1.59 2.64
N ALA A 92 -8.70 -1.61 3.03
CA ALA A 92 -7.64 -0.94 2.26
C ALA A 92 -6.27 -1.57 2.51
N TYR A 93 -5.30 -1.20 1.71
CA TYR A 93 -3.92 -1.65 1.82
C TYR A 93 -2.95 -0.50 1.59
N ARG A 94 -2.01 -0.29 2.55
CA ARG A 94 -0.91 0.66 2.39
C ARG A 94 0.30 -0.03 1.76
N VAL A 95 0.67 0.41 0.59
CA VAL A 95 1.75 -0.15 -0.21
C VAL A 95 3.12 0.06 0.46
N ALA A 96 3.89 -1.01 0.61
CA ALA A 96 5.29 -0.95 1.06
C ALA A 96 6.27 -0.81 -0.14
N PRO A 97 7.53 -0.42 0.12
CA PRO A 97 8.57 -0.46 -0.90
C PRO A 97 8.73 -1.87 -1.49
N ASN A 98 8.84 -1.96 -2.80
CA ASN A 98 8.97 -3.20 -3.59
C ASN A 98 7.72 -4.09 -3.63
N ASP A 99 6.57 -3.61 -3.18
CA ASP A 99 5.31 -4.30 -3.42
C ASP A 99 4.93 -4.27 -4.91
N VAL A 100 4.25 -5.34 -5.34
CA VAL A 100 3.81 -5.53 -6.74
C VAL A 100 2.33 -5.84 -6.75
N ILE A 101 1.59 -5.20 -7.65
CA ILE A 101 0.11 -5.27 -7.68
C ILE A 101 -0.42 -6.71 -7.79
N SER A 102 0.20 -7.55 -8.61
CA SER A 102 -0.20 -8.95 -8.75
C SER A 102 0.00 -9.76 -7.46
N THR A 103 1.06 -9.47 -6.71
CA THR A 103 1.33 -10.14 -5.43
C THR A 103 0.42 -9.61 -4.32
N ILE A 104 0.09 -8.31 -4.35
CA ILE A 104 -0.96 -7.75 -3.47
C ILE A 104 -2.28 -8.46 -3.74
N GLY A 105 -2.67 -8.63 -4.99
CA GLY A 105 -3.85 -9.41 -5.36
C GLY A 105 -3.82 -10.83 -4.83
N ALA A 106 -2.68 -11.51 -4.97
CA ALA A 106 -2.48 -12.86 -4.43
C ALA A 106 -2.61 -12.90 -2.89
N ARG A 107 -2.07 -11.90 -2.19
CA ARG A 107 -2.20 -11.79 -0.72
C ARG A 107 -3.65 -11.70 -0.27
N PHE A 108 -4.45 -10.94 -0.98
CA PHE A 108 -5.85 -10.71 -0.60
C PHE A 108 -6.85 -11.62 -1.33
N CYS A 109 -6.37 -12.62 -2.04
CA CYS A 109 -7.21 -13.55 -2.81
C CYS A 109 -8.11 -12.85 -3.84
N VAL A 110 -7.65 -11.74 -4.39
CA VAL A 110 -8.32 -11.02 -5.48
C VAL A 110 -7.41 -10.96 -6.71
N GLY A 111 -8.01 -10.90 -7.88
CA GLY A 111 -7.25 -10.78 -9.12
C GLY A 111 -6.62 -9.37 -9.26
N GLU A 112 -5.49 -9.27 -9.96
CA GLU A 112 -4.87 -7.99 -10.31
C GLU A 112 -5.87 -7.08 -11.03
N GLN A 113 -6.61 -7.61 -12.00
CA GLN A 113 -7.64 -6.87 -12.71
C GLN A 113 -8.74 -6.34 -11.78
N TRP A 114 -9.12 -7.10 -10.75
CA TRP A 114 -10.07 -6.64 -9.75
C TRP A 114 -9.53 -5.43 -8.97
N LEU A 115 -8.26 -5.46 -8.60
CA LEU A 115 -7.61 -4.31 -7.94
C LEU A 115 -7.62 -3.07 -8.83
N HIS A 116 -7.40 -3.22 -10.14
CA HIS A 116 -7.52 -2.12 -11.09
C HIS A 116 -8.94 -1.54 -11.12
N TRP A 117 -9.96 -2.37 -11.08
CA TRP A 117 -11.35 -1.90 -11.13
C TRP A 117 -11.75 -1.10 -9.89
N VAL A 118 -11.42 -1.59 -8.69
CA VAL A 118 -11.77 -0.88 -7.45
C VAL A 118 -10.87 0.33 -7.18
N ASN A 119 -9.78 0.47 -7.92
CA ASN A 119 -8.87 1.61 -7.88
C ASN A 119 -8.81 2.38 -9.21
N TYR A 120 -9.77 2.19 -10.10
CA TYR A 120 -9.72 2.69 -11.49
C TYR A 120 -9.52 4.21 -11.59
N VAL A 121 -10.12 4.98 -10.70
CA VAL A 121 -10.00 6.44 -10.68
C VAL A 121 -8.66 6.96 -10.18
N ARG A 122 -7.77 6.05 -9.75
CA ARG A 122 -6.42 6.38 -9.29
C ARG A 122 -5.42 6.17 -10.41
N ARG A 123 -4.82 7.26 -10.92
CA ARG A 123 -3.66 7.24 -11.83
C ARG A 123 -3.77 6.20 -12.96
N ASP A 124 -4.93 6.06 -13.55
CA ASP A 124 -5.23 5.06 -14.58
C ASP A 124 -4.92 3.60 -14.17
N GLY A 125 -4.82 3.32 -12.86
CA GLY A 125 -4.60 1.98 -12.32
C GLY A 125 -3.17 1.43 -12.42
N ASP A 126 -2.30 2.02 -13.22
CA ASP A 126 -1.01 1.39 -13.61
C ASP A 126 0.17 1.75 -12.71
N ALA A 127 0.11 2.84 -11.94
CA ALA A 127 1.24 3.31 -11.16
C ALA A 127 1.08 3.00 -9.67
N LEU A 128 1.96 2.15 -9.14
CA LEU A 128 2.02 1.78 -7.72
C LEU A 128 3.25 2.41 -7.06
N TYR A 129 3.04 3.19 -6.00
CA TYR A 129 4.11 3.80 -5.24
C TYR A 129 4.02 3.44 -3.75
N ALA A 130 5.17 3.28 -3.11
CA ALA A 130 5.22 3.07 -1.67
C ALA A 130 4.52 4.21 -0.92
N GLY A 131 3.64 3.85 0.02
CA GLY A 131 2.80 4.78 0.77
C GLY A 131 1.43 5.04 0.14
N ASP A 132 1.17 4.61 -1.09
CA ASP A 132 -0.17 4.63 -1.66
C ASP A 132 -1.12 3.77 -0.82
N VAL A 133 -2.39 4.17 -0.78
CA VAL A 133 -3.44 3.37 -0.15
C VAL A 133 -4.37 2.87 -1.25
N LEU A 134 -4.39 1.56 -1.47
CA LEU A 134 -5.30 0.89 -2.38
C LEU A 134 -6.62 0.58 -1.68
N ASN A 135 -7.74 0.82 -2.34
CA ASN A 135 -9.03 0.34 -1.89
C ASN A 135 -9.11 -1.19 -2.10
N LEU A 136 -9.65 -1.87 -1.11
CA LEU A 136 -9.91 -3.31 -1.15
C LEU A 136 -11.38 -3.65 -0.90
N ASP A 137 -12.22 -2.65 -0.64
CA ASP A 137 -13.66 -2.81 -0.49
C ASP A 137 -14.39 -1.96 -1.52
N ALA A 138 -15.00 -2.62 -2.50
CA ALA A 138 -15.75 -1.95 -3.56
C ALA A 138 -16.97 -1.19 -3.04
N HIS A 139 -17.54 -1.58 -1.90
CA HIS A 139 -18.72 -0.93 -1.32
C HIS A 139 -18.41 0.42 -0.64
N THR A 140 -17.13 0.71 -0.41
CA THR A 140 -16.69 1.96 0.25
C THR A 140 -16.15 3.02 -0.70
N ILE A 141 -16.29 2.82 -2.02
CA ILE A 141 -15.86 3.75 -3.06
C ILE A 141 -17.02 4.16 -3.96
N LEU A 142 -17.03 5.42 -4.44
CA LEU A 142 -18.11 5.94 -5.28
C LEU A 142 -18.17 5.30 -6.66
N SER A 143 -17.02 4.98 -7.23
CA SER A 143 -16.94 4.54 -8.61
C SER A 143 -16.06 3.32 -8.72
N VAL A 144 -16.54 2.30 -9.44
CA VAL A 144 -15.81 1.07 -9.73
C VAL A 144 -15.71 0.93 -11.25
N GLY A 145 -14.52 0.62 -11.75
CA GLY A 145 -14.32 0.31 -13.16
C GLY A 145 -14.85 -1.08 -13.53
N ASP A 146 -14.92 -1.35 -14.81
CA ASP A 146 -15.26 -2.67 -15.33
C ASP A 146 -14.21 -3.17 -16.34
N GLN A 147 -14.41 -4.38 -16.84
CA GLN A 147 -13.52 -5.02 -17.81
C GLN A 147 -13.38 -4.26 -19.14
N ASN A 148 -14.29 -3.32 -19.44
CA ASN A 148 -14.29 -2.52 -20.67
C ASN A 148 -13.71 -1.12 -20.43
N GLY A 149 -13.25 -0.83 -19.21
CA GLY A 149 -12.76 0.49 -18.84
C GLY A 149 -13.86 1.53 -18.58
N VAL A 150 -15.11 1.09 -18.43
CA VAL A 150 -16.22 1.95 -18.04
C VAL A 150 -16.23 2.09 -16.51
N VAL A 151 -16.52 3.29 -16.02
CA VAL A 151 -16.67 3.55 -14.59
C VAL A 151 -18.15 3.58 -14.24
N HIS A 152 -18.52 2.83 -13.23
CA HIS A 152 -19.88 2.70 -12.71
C HIS A 152 -20.00 3.39 -11.36
N ASP A 153 -21.10 4.11 -11.16
CA ASP A 153 -21.44 4.65 -9.84
C ASP A 153 -21.84 3.49 -8.91
N ASN A 154 -21.29 3.53 -7.70
CA ASN A 154 -21.52 2.53 -6.66
C ASN A 154 -22.48 3.09 -5.60
N ALA A 155 -23.43 2.29 -5.16
CA ALA A 155 -24.30 2.63 -4.06
C ALA A 155 -23.54 2.40 -2.73
N LEU A 156 -23.14 3.50 -2.07
CA LEU A 156 -22.47 3.41 -0.78
C LEU A 156 -23.46 3.04 0.33
N PRO A 157 -23.00 2.36 1.40
CA PRO A 157 -23.81 2.11 2.58
C PRO A 157 -24.34 3.41 3.18
N GLU A 158 -25.58 3.36 3.73
CA GLU A 158 -26.22 4.53 4.34
C GLU A 158 -25.36 5.07 5.50
N GLY A 159 -25.08 6.39 5.48
CA GLY A 159 -24.26 7.05 6.49
C GLY A 159 -22.75 6.84 6.34
N PHE A 160 -22.30 6.13 5.31
CA PHE A 160 -20.87 5.95 5.07
C PHE A 160 -20.21 7.26 4.65
N VAL A 161 -19.11 7.60 5.34
CA VAL A 161 -18.28 8.75 4.98
C VAL A 161 -17.06 8.26 4.23
N ILE A 162 -16.92 8.70 2.98
CA ILE A 162 -15.78 8.32 2.14
C ILE A 162 -14.48 8.80 2.82
N PRO A 163 -13.53 7.91 3.11
CA PRO A 163 -12.23 8.30 3.62
C PRO A 163 -11.50 9.21 2.61
N PRO A 164 -10.74 10.21 3.06
CA PRO A 164 -9.97 11.04 2.16
C PRO A 164 -8.98 10.17 1.39
N GLN A 165 -9.16 10.09 0.10
CA GLN A 165 -8.26 9.39 -0.81
C GLN A 165 -7.05 10.29 -1.12
N ARG A 166 -5.86 9.80 -0.92
CA ARG A 166 -4.61 10.49 -1.21
C ARG A 166 -4.00 9.98 -2.50
#